data_e3dc5cd2cb1a467053b1d423616f299a
#
_entry.id   e3dc5cd2cb1a467053b1d423616f299a
#
_cell.length_a   1.000
_cell.length_b   1.000
_cell.length_c   1.000
_cell.angle_alpha   90.00
_cell.angle_beta   90.00
_cell.angle_gamma   90.00
#
_symmetry.space_group_name_H-M   'P 1'
#
loop_
_entity.id
_entity.type
_entity.pdbx_description
1 polymer ?
#
loop_
_entity_poly.entity_id
_entity_poly.type
_entity_poly.pdbx_seq_one_letter_code
_entity_poly.pdbx_strand_id
1 'polypeptide(L)'
;MDVSHIKPEYTAVTPRQALYLEQVAKEYHPDNCVTRCDVSSLYEEEFANCPNEQCYCSPYTLLRLFADKMPQIPDKLLYLDVDILFNRDITLLYDMDIEGYEYAATRDHYGKYLVYFNYINAGVLLLNMKEIRRTGLFEKARELIKTKKLPFADQSAIFRSTTRNKMLPQRFNDQKFLHKHTVVRHFSRRLFYLPYPHTANIKQWDVTKVHTVFHYEQFDDVLYEYIYLKRKFERENEIGESQGGYQ
;
A
#
# COMPACT_ATOMS: atom_id res chain seq x y z
N MET A 1 -6.44 -0.24 32.19
CA MET A 1 -5.19 0.14 31.50
C MET A 1 -5.53 1.32 30.57
N ASP A 2 -4.96 2.46 30.90
CA ASP A 2 -5.19 3.68 30.15
C ASP A 2 -4.39 3.61 28.85
N VAL A 3 -5.07 3.48 27.71
CA VAL A 3 -4.47 3.40 26.36
C VAL A 3 -4.21 4.77 25.75
N SER A 4 -4.36 5.86 26.51
CA SER A 4 -4.26 7.25 26.01
C SER A 4 -2.83 7.73 25.71
N HIS A 5 -1.80 6.91 25.90
CA HIS A 5 -0.39 7.30 25.73
C HIS A 5 0.43 6.47 24.75
N ILE A 6 -0.19 5.59 23.98
CA ILE A 6 0.53 4.94 22.89
C ILE A 6 0.46 5.88 21.68
N LYS A 7 1.48 6.72 21.51
CA LYS A 7 1.69 7.43 20.22
C LYS A 7 1.83 6.35 19.14
N PRO A 8 0.99 6.33 18.10
CA PRO A 8 1.17 5.39 17.02
C PRO A 8 2.53 5.67 16.38
N GLU A 9 3.41 4.67 16.33
CA GLU A 9 4.60 4.76 15.50
C GLU A 9 4.15 4.79 14.05
N TYR A 10 4.30 5.93 13.39
CA TYR A 10 3.92 6.13 11.98
C TYR A 10 4.90 5.49 10.99
N THR A 11 5.88 4.73 11.47
CA THR A 11 6.71 3.85 10.67
C THR A 11 6.43 2.41 11.03
N ALA A 12 5.72 1.72 10.14
CA ALA A 12 5.38 0.30 10.34
C ALA A 12 6.59 -0.63 10.25
N VAL A 13 7.78 -0.14 9.84
CA VAL A 13 8.99 -0.94 9.62
C VAL A 13 10.12 -0.43 10.49
N THR A 14 10.63 -1.30 11.36
CA THR A 14 11.82 -1.00 12.19
C THR A 14 13.10 -0.99 11.34
N PRO A 15 14.18 -0.32 11.80
CA PRO A 15 15.48 -0.35 11.11
C PRO A 15 15.99 -1.77 10.87
N ARG A 16 15.79 -2.68 11.83
CA ARG A 16 16.20 -4.10 11.70
C ARG A 16 15.40 -4.83 10.63
N GLN A 17 14.10 -4.59 10.54
CA GLN A 17 13.28 -5.14 9.45
C GLN A 17 13.71 -4.60 8.09
N ALA A 18 14.04 -3.31 7.98
CA ALA A 18 14.52 -2.73 6.73
C ALA A 18 15.84 -3.34 6.29
N LEU A 19 16.79 -3.55 7.22
CA LEU A 19 18.05 -4.23 6.93
C LEU A 19 17.85 -5.67 6.48
N TYR A 20 16.95 -6.41 7.13
CA TYR A 20 16.64 -7.78 6.74
C TYR A 20 16.01 -7.83 5.33
N LEU A 21 15.06 -6.94 5.04
CA LEU A 21 14.48 -6.83 3.69
C LEU A 21 15.52 -6.48 2.63
N GLU A 22 16.51 -5.63 2.96
CA GLU A 22 17.60 -5.30 2.05
C GLU A 22 18.49 -6.52 1.79
N GLN A 23 18.82 -7.30 2.83
CA GLN A 23 19.58 -8.54 2.66
C GLN A 23 18.85 -9.52 1.74
N VAL A 24 17.56 -9.75 1.99
CA VAL A 24 16.74 -10.60 1.13
C VAL A 24 16.68 -10.07 -0.30
N ALA A 25 16.47 -8.76 -0.49
CA ALA A 25 16.43 -8.18 -1.83
C ALA A 25 17.75 -8.35 -2.60
N LYS A 26 18.88 -8.25 -1.91
CA LYS A 26 20.22 -8.45 -2.49
C LYS A 26 20.53 -9.91 -2.85
N GLU A 27 19.88 -10.88 -2.19
CA GLU A 27 19.96 -12.30 -2.60
C GLU A 27 19.42 -12.52 -4.02
N TYR A 28 18.44 -11.71 -4.46
CA TYR A 28 17.90 -11.76 -5.83
C TYR A 28 18.72 -10.95 -6.84
N HIS A 29 19.20 -9.76 -6.45
CA HIS A 29 20.06 -8.95 -7.29
C HIS A 29 20.92 -8.01 -6.43
N PRO A 30 22.25 -7.93 -6.66
CA PRO A 30 23.16 -7.17 -5.81
C PRO A 30 22.89 -5.66 -5.79
N ASP A 31 22.31 -5.12 -6.86
CA ASP A 31 21.99 -3.68 -6.98
C ASP A 31 20.65 -3.30 -6.29
N ASN A 32 19.89 -4.29 -5.80
CA ASN A 32 18.69 -4.00 -5.05
C ASN A 32 19.02 -3.29 -3.73
N CYS A 33 18.25 -2.26 -3.41
CA CYS A 33 18.37 -1.55 -2.15
C CYS A 33 17.00 -1.35 -1.49
N VAL A 34 16.99 -1.24 -0.17
CA VAL A 34 15.80 -0.92 0.63
C VAL A 34 16.09 0.33 1.44
N THR A 35 15.33 1.39 1.21
CA THR A 35 15.44 2.65 1.96
C THR A 35 14.22 2.84 2.84
N ARG A 36 14.44 2.90 4.16
CA ARG A 36 13.39 3.27 5.12
C ARG A 36 13.21 4.78 5.12
N CYS A 37 12.00 5.22 4.84
CA CYS A 37 11.62 6.63 4.89
C CYS A 37 10.77 6.88 6.14
N ASP A 38 11.33 7.59 7.13
CA ASP A 38 10.59 8.01 8.32
C ASP A 38 9.88 9.33 8.06
N VAL A 39 8.57 9.32 8.15
CA VAL A 39 7.71 10.49 7.93
C VAL A 39 6.91 10.86 9.19
N SER A 40 7.29 10.35 10.35
CA SER A 40 6.56 10.54 11.61
C SER A 40 6.41 12.02 11.96
N SER A 41 7.49 12.81 11.85
CA SER A 41 7.44 14.25 12.12
C SER A 41 6.53 15.00 11.13
N LEU A 42 6.59 14.65 9.84
CA LEU A 42 5.70 15.22 8.82
C LEU A 42 4.24 14.87 9.06
N TYR A 43 3.99 13.64 9.53
CA TYR A 43 2.64 13.21 9.86
C TYR A 43 2.08 13.97 11.07
N GLU A 44 2.86 14.09 12.14
CA GLU A 44 2.46 14.85 13.33
C GLU A 44 2.21 16.33 12.99
N GLU A 45 3.07 16.95 12.20
CA GLU A 45 2.94 18.35 11.77
C GLU A 45 1.66 18.58 10.95
N GLU A 46 1.38 17.69 9.99
CA GLU A 46 0.32 17.91 9.01
C GLU A 46 -1.03 17.34 9.42
N PHE A 47 -1.07 16.22 10.18
CA PHE A 47 -2.28 15.43 10.37
C PHE A 47 -2.70 15.22 11.83
N ALA A 48 -1.93 15.69 12.82
CA ALA A 48 -2.36 15.60 14.22
C ALA A 48 -3.72 16.28 14.42
N ASN A 49 -4.65 15.55 15.01
CA ASN A 49 -6.03 15.99 15.27
C ASN A 49 -6.85 16.34 14.02
N CYS A 50 -6.47 15.85 12.83
CA CYS A 50 -7.25 16.09 11.62
C CYS A 50 -8.56 15.27 11.62
N PRO A 51 -9.61 15.68 10.89
CA PRO A 51 -10.89 14.98 10.84
C PRO A 51 -10.82 13.52 10.36
N ASN A 52 -9.70 13.13 9.72
CA ASN A 52 -9.48 11.81 9.15
C ASN A 52 -8.52 10.93 9.98
N GLU A 53 -8.02 11.41 11.12
CA GLU A 53 -7.11 10.64 11.98
C GLU A 53 -7.76 9.35 12.52
N GLN A 54 -9.05 9.43 12.89
CA GLN A 54 -9.85 8.30 13.34
C GLN A 54 -10.75 7.73 12.24
N CYS A 55 -10.31 7.81 10.98
CA CYS A 55 -11.09 7.24 9.89
C CYS A 55 -11.00 5.70 9.90
N TYR A 56 -11.93 5.08 9.15
CA TYR A 56 -11.99 3.63 8.95
C TYR A 56 -10.69 3.01 8.38
N CYS A 57 -9.87 3.81 7.70
CA CYS A 57 -8.57 3.41 7.16
C CYS A 57 -7.49 3.61 8.22
N SER A 58 -6.47 2.76 8.19
CA SER A 58 -5.28 2.95 9.03
C SER A 58 -4.63 4.30 8.71
N PRO A 59 -4.12 5.05 9.70
CA PRO A 59 -3.35 6.28 9.47
C PRO A 59 -2.15 6.07 8.54
N TYR A 60 -1.62 4.86 8.43
CA TYR A 60 -0.54 4.50 7.50
C TYR A 60 -0.91 4.76 6.03
N THR A 61 -2.19 4.76 5.65
CA THR A 61 -2.60 5.07 4.28
C THR A 61 -2.29 6.51 3.88
N LEU A 62 -2.19 7.42 4.85
CA LEU A 62 -1.87 8.82 4.61
C LEU A 62 -0.38 9.07 4.32
N LEU A 63 0.51 8.13 4.67
CA LEU A 63 1.96 8.31 4.55
C LEU A 63 2.41 8.51 3.10
N ARG A 64 1.72 7.89 2.13
CA ARG A 64 2.01 8.06 0.69
C ARG A 64 1.91 9.52 0.21
N LEU A 65 1.11 10.34 0.91
CA LEU A 65 0.91 11.75 0.55
C LEU A 65 2.14 12.63 0.86
N PHE A 66 3.18 12.09 1.49
CA PHE A 66 4.44 12.78 1.75
C PHE A 66 5.53 12.47 0.73
N ALA A 67 5.27 11.63 -0.27
CA ALA A 67 6.27 11.25 -1.27
C ALA A 67 6.83 12.45 -2.07
N ASP A 68 6.06 13.51 -2.22
CA ASP A 68 6.49 14.76 -2.87
C ASP A 68 7.51 15.55 -2.05
N LYS A 69 7.51 15.39 -0.72
CA LYS A 69 8.44 16.04 0.21
C LYS A 69 9.77 15.29 0.36
N MET A 70 9.92 14.11 -0.24
CA MET A 70 11.10 13.26 -0.12
C MET A 70 11.99 13.39 -1.35
N PRO A 71 13.20 13.96 -1.22
CA PRO A 71 14.10 14.19 -2.36
C PRO A 71 14.64 12.90 -2.99
N GLN A 72 14.69 11.78 -2.22
CA GLN A 72 15.14 10.47 -2.70
C GLN A 72 14.10 9.75 -3.58
N ILE A 73 12.85 10.20 -3.60
CA ILE A 73 11.80 9.60 -4.43
C ILE A 73 12.01 10.01 -5.89
N PRO A 74 12.17 9.04 -6.82
CA PRO A 74 12.41 9.29 -8.23
C PRO A 74 11.20 9.94 -8.92
N ASP A 75 11.41 10.47 -10.13
CA ASP A 75 10.35 11.13 -10.90
C ASP A 75 9.25 10.18 -11.39
N LYS A 76 9.54 8.88 -11.50
CA LYS A 76 8.56 7.82 -11.76
C LYS A 76 8.59 6.80 -10.63
N LEU A 77 7.46 6.58 -9.98
CA LEU A 77 7.33 5.70 -8.82
C LEU A 77 6.12 4.77 -8.99
N LEU A 78 6.32 3.49 -8.73
CA LEU A 78 5.20 2.56 -8.55
C LEU A 78 4.92 2.42 -7.04
N TYR A 79 3.78 2.96 -6.61
CA TYR A 79 3.28 2.78 -5.26
C TYR A 79 2.42 1.51 -5.19
N LEU A 80 2.64 0.71 -4.16
CA LEU A 80 1.96 -0.56 -3.94
C LEU A 80 1.55 -0.70 -2.47
N ASP A 81 0.30 -1.07 -2.22
CA ASP A 81 -0.11 -1.53 -0.90
C ASP A 81 0.55 -2.89 -0.60
N VAL A 82 0.72 -3.20 0.68
CA VAL A 82 1.42 -4.43 1.11
C VAL A 82 0.60 -5.72 0.88
N ASP A 83 -0.69 -5.60 0.57
CA ASP A 83 -1.62 -6.71 0.40
C ASP A 83 -1.89 -7.04 -1.08
N ILE A 84 -0.83 -7.04 -1.87
CA ILE A 84 -0.86 -7.40 -3.30
C ILE A 84 0.06 -8.59 -3.59
N LEU A 85 -0.24 -9.30 -4.69
CA LEU A 85 0.64 -10.28 -5.31
C LEU A 85 0.71 -10.05 -6.81
N PHE A 86 1.89 -10.27 -7.41
CA PHE A 86 2.09 -10.23 -8.84
C PHE A 86 1.79 -11.59 -9.45
N ASN A 87 0.91 -11.62 -10.44
CA ASN A 87 0.59 -12.81 -11.22
C ASN A 87 1.31 -12.81 -12.58
N ARG A 88 1.86 -11.66 -12.96
CA ARG A 88 2.61 -11.45 -14.20
C ARG A 88 3.66 -10.38 -13.99
N ASP A 89 4.54 -10.25 -14.98
CA ASP A 89 5.60 -9.25 -14.99
C ASP A 89 5.05 -7.83 -14.73
N ILE A 90 5.57 -7.18 -13.69
CA ILE A 90 5.17 -5.85 -13.27
C ILE A 90 5.64 -4.75 -14.22
N THR A 91 6.64 -5.02 -15.07
CA THR A 91 7.10 -4.08 -16.10
C THR A 91 5.98 -3.75 -17.09
N LEU A 92 5.01 -4.65 -17.29
CA LEU A 92 3.79 -4.37 -18.05
C LEU A 92 3.00 -3.15 -17.53
N LEU A 93 3.14 -2.82 -16.24
CA LEU A 93 2.59 -1.63 -15.63
C LEU A 93 3.64 -0.51 -15.56
N TYR A 94 4.84 -0.82 -15.04
CA TYR A 94 5.86 0.18 -14.78
C TYR A 94 6.31 0.92 -16.04
N ASP A 95 6.42 0.23 -17.18
CA ASP A 95 6.88 0.80 -18.44
C ASP A 95 5.81 1.62 -19.19
N MET A 96 4.59 1.67 -18.65
CA MET A 96 3.55 2.49 -19.28
C MET A 96 3.96 3.95 -19.34
N ASP A 97 3.69 4.57 -20.48
CA ASP A 97 3.79 6.01 -20.63
C ASP A 97 2.69 6.72 -19.81
N ILE A 98 3.12 7.61 -18.93
CA ILE A 98 2.27 8.48 -18.10
C ILE A 98 2.66 9.96 -18.25
N GLU A 99 3.30 10.33 -19.35
CA GLU A 99 3.67 11.72 -19.61
C GLU A 99 2.43 12.61 -19.60
N GLY A 100 2.51 13.75 -18.94
CA GLY A 100 1.42 14.71 -18.78
C GLY A 100 0.26 14.24 -17.89
N TYR A 101 0.34 13.07 -17.25
CA TYR A 101 -0.57 12.63 -16.19
C TYR A 101 0.13 12.66 -14.85
N GLU A 102 -0.60 12.99 -13.79
CA GLU A 102 -0.09 12.97 -12.41
C GLU A 102 0.10 11.53 -11.94
N TYR A 103 -0.83 10.66 -12.29
CA TYR A 103 -0.76 9.23 -12.00
C TYR A 103 -1.61 8.39 -12.96
N ALA A 104 -1.35 7.08 -12.94
CA ALA A 104 -2.23 6.09 -13.54
C ALA A 104 -2.73 5.12 -12.45
N ALA A 105 -4.03 4.80 -12.49
CA ALA A 105 -4.70 3.93 -11.52
C ALA A 105 -5.89 3.19 -12.14
N THR A 106 -6.33 2.11 -11.50
CA THR A 106 -7.58 1.41 -11.87
C THR A 106 -8.76 1.99 -11.10
N ARG A 107 -9.97 1.70 -11.58
CA ARG A 107 -11.19 2.02 -10.82
C ARG A 107 -11.29 1.17 -9.56
N ASP A 108 -11.77 1.77 -8.49
CA ASP A 108 -12.16 1.03 -7.30
C ASP A 108 -13.39 0.17 -7.57
N HIS A 109 -13.36 -1.08 -7.08
CA HIS A 109 -14.42 -2.04 -7.39
C HIS A 109 -15.78 -1.62 -6.84
N TYR A 110 -15.83 -1.04 -5.65
CA TYR A 110 -17.07 -0.57 -5.01
C TYR A 110 -17.25 0.93 -5.16
N GLY A 111 -16.18 1.68 -5.04
CA GLY A 111 -16.19 3.15 -5.12
C GLY A 111 -16.76 3.70 -6.41
N LYS A 112 -16.58 2.98 -7.52
CA LYS A 112 -17.20 3.35 -8.82
C LYS A 112 -18.73 3.37 -8.80
N TYR A 113 -19.37 2.67 -7.87
CA TYR A 113 -20.83 2.67 -7.70
C TYR A 113 -21.28 3.56 -6.54
N LEU A 114 -20.44 3.68 -5.49
CA LEU A 114 -20.82 4.34 -4.24
C LEU A 114 -20.36 5.80 -4.17
N VAL A 115 -19.30 6.17 -4.91
CA VAL A 115 -18.72 7.52 -4.84
C VAL A 115 -18.81 8.21 -6.20
N TYR A 116 -18.15 7.67 -7.21
CA TYR A 116 -18.15 8.24 -8.57
C TYR A 116 -17.69 7.20 -9.60
N PHE A 117 -18.27 7.21 -10.81
CA PHE A 117 -18.01 6.21 -11.85
C PHE A 117 -16.52 5.98 -12.16
N ASN A 118 -15.70 7.03 -12.15
CA ASN A 118 -14.25 6.94 -12.36
C ASN A 118 -13.46 6.97 -11.06
N TYR A 119 -14.08 6.65 -9.91
CA TYR A 119 -13.39 6.61 -8.64
C TYR A 119 -12.29 5.57 -8.66
N ILE A 120 -11.07 5.99 -8.31
CA ILE A 120 -9.87 5.15 -8.37
C ILE A 120 -9.70 4.32 -7.12
N ASN A 121 -8.94 3.22 -7.23
CA ASN A 121 -8.36 2.51 -6.08
C ASN A 121 -6.89 2.92 -5.92
N ALA A 122 -6.52 3.36 -4.72
CA ALA A 122 -5.20 3.88 -4.43
C ALA A 122 -4.16 2.82 -4.01
N GLY A 123 -4.53 1.54 -3.98
CA GLY A 123 -3.60 0.47 -3.57
C GLY A 123 -2.52 0.12 -4.61
N VAL A 124 -2.72 0.52 -5.87
CA VAL A 124 -1.72 0.41 -6.94
C VAL A 124 -1.76 1.70 -7.75
N LEU A 125 -0.70 2.50 -7.67
CA LEU A 125 -0.57 3.78 -8.36
C LEU A 125 0.76 3.85 -9.10
N LEU A 126 0.74 4.07 -10.41
CA LEU A 126 1.91 4.48 -11.14
C LEU A 126 1.97 6.01 -11.11
N LEU A 127 2.92 6.57 -10.36
CA LEU A 127 3.02 7.99 -10.05
C LEU A 127 4.05 8.68 -10.94
N ASN A 128 3.67 9.81 -11.53
CA ASN A 128 4.57 10.76 -12.16
C ASN A 128 4.90 11.85 -11.13
N MET A 129 5.94 11.63 -10.33
CA MET A 129 6.30 12.51 -9.23
C MET A 129 6.72 13.90 -9.72
N LYS A 130 7.26 14.02 -10.93
CA LYS A 130 7.56 15.30 -11.58
C LYS A 130 6.28 16.13 -11.76
N GLU A 131 5.22 15.53 -12.33
CA GLU A 131 3.94 16.20 -12.52
C GLU A 131 3.22 16.45 -11.17
N ILE A 132 3.28 15.49 -10.24
CA ILE A 132 2.70 15.64 -8.89
C ILE A 132 3.30 16.83 -8.16
N ARG A 133 4.64 16.98 -8.18
CA ARG A 133 5.32 18.13 -7.60
C ARG A 133 4.97 19.43 -8.32
N ARG A 134 4.91 19.43 -9.66
CA ARG A 134 4.56 20.60 -10.46
C ARG A 134 3.14 21.09 -10.21
N THR A 135 2.18 20.19 -10.08
CA THR A 135 0.75 20.53 -9.89
C THR A 135 0.37 20.74 -8.44
N GLY A 136 1.20 20.31 -7.49
CA GLY A 136 0.90 20.32 -6.06
C GLY A 136 -0.20 19.31 -5.68
N LEU A 137 -0.33 18.18 -6.41
CA LEU A 137 -1.40 17.20 -6.16
C LEU A 137 -1.42 16.74 -4.70
N PHE A 138 -0.27 16.30 -4.16
CA PHE A 138 -0.22 15.77 -2.80
C PHE A 138 -0.38 16.85 -1.73
N GLU A 139 0.08 18.06 -1.99
CA GLU A 139 -0.18 19.22 -1.13
C GLU A 139 -1.69 19.51 -1.03
N LYS A 140 -2.39 19.58 -2.17
CA LYS A 140 -3.84 19.75 -2.20
C LYS A 140 -4.59 18.60 -1.53
N ALA A 141 -4.10 17.36 -1.69
CA ALA A 141 -4.67 16.20 -1.03
C ALA A 141 -4.50 16.29 0.50
N ARG A 142 -3.33 16.70 1.00
CA ARG A 142 -3.10 16.93 2.44
C ARG A 142 -4.04 18.02 2.99
N GLU A 143 -4.22 19.11 2.28
CA GLU A 143 -5.16 20.17 2.68
C GLU A 143 -6.62 19.66 2.76
N LEU A 144 -7.04 18.79 1.85
CA LEU A 144 -8.37 18.16 1.94
C LEU A 144 -8.47 17.23 3.17
N ILE A 145 -7.42 16.46 3.49
CA ILE A 145 -7.38 15.60 4.68
C ILE A 145 -7.49 16.42 5.97
N LYS A 146 -6.82 17.56 6.05
CA LYS A 146 -6.85 18.46 7.22
C LYS A 146 -8.21 19.12 7.42
N THR A 147 -8.91 19.46 6.34
CA THR A 147 -10.09 20.34 6.40
C THR A 147 -11.42 19.62 6.25
N LYS A 148 -11.45 18.40 5.70
CA LYS A 148 -12.69 17.68 5.39
C LYS A 148 -12.62 16.22 5.81
N LYS A 149 -13.69 15.72 6.41
CA LYS A 149 -13.88 14.27 6.61
C LYS A 149 -14.19 13.61 5.29
N LEU A 150 -13.37 12.62 4.89
CA LEU A 150 -13.47 11.94 3.61
C LEU A 150 -13.80 10.45 3.81
N PRO A 151 -14.64 9.83 2.96
CA PRO A 151 -15.08 8.44 3.15
C PRO A 151 -13.93 7.42 3.04
N PHE A 152 -12.96 7.67 2.18
CA PHE A 152 -11.75 6.83 1.99
C PHE A 152 -10.52 7.72 2.00
N ALA A 153 -10.39 8.52 3.05
CA ALA A 153 -9.27 9.42 3.36
C ALA A 153 -8.36 9.78 2.15
N ASP A 154 -7.17 9.18 2.09
CA ASP A 154 -6.16 9.43 1.06
C ASP A 154 -6.64 9.17 -0.39
N GLN A 155 -7.35 8.08 -0.62
CA GLN A 155 -7.90 7.73 -1.94
C GLN A 155 -8.86 8.82 -2.44
N SER A 156 -9.77 9.29 -1.56
CA SER A 156 -10.69 10.38 -1.87
C SER A 156 -9.97 11.72 -2.06
N ALA A 157 -8.94 11.98 -1.25
CA ALA A 157 -8.15 13.20 -1.36
C ALA A 157 -7.39 13.26 -2.69
N ILE A 158 -6.68 12.19 -3.06
CA ILE A 158 -5.98 12.07 -4.34
C ILE A 158 -6.97 12.25 -5.51
N PHE A 159 -8.09 11.50 -5.48
CA PHE A 159 -9.08 11.55 -6.55
C PHE A 159 -9.70 12.95 -6.74
N ARG A 160 -9.96 13.68 -5.65
CA ARG A 160 -10.56 15.02 -5.71
C ARG A 160 -9.57 16.14 -6.02
N SER A 161 -8.29 15.91 -5.79
CA SER A 161 -7.24 16.92 -6.00
C SER A 161 -6.58 16.83 -7.37
N THR A 162 -6.75 15.69 -8.07
CA THR A 162 -6.12 15.48 -9.38
C THR A 162 -6.68 16.41 -10.44
N THR A 163 -5.81 16.88 -11.31
CA THR A 163 -6.16 17.61 -12.53
C THR A 163 -6.18 16.69 -13.75
N ARG A 164 -5.32 15.67 -13.77
CA ARG A 164 -5.20 14.75 -14.91
C ARG A 164 -4.64 13.40 -14.50
N ASN A 165 -5.47 12.37 -14.51
CA ASN A 165 -5.08 10.99 -14.27
C ASN A 165 -5.37 10.08 -15.47
N LYS A 166 -4.60 8.98 -15.58
CA LYS A 166 -4.79 7.94 -16.59
C LYS A 166 -5.51 6.75 -15.98
N MET A 167 -6.65 6.37 -16.55
CA MET A 167 -7.38 5.18 -16.10
C MET A 167 -6.79 3.93 -16.72
N LEU A 168 -6.45 2.97 -15.85
CA LEU A 168 -5.88 1.67 -16.24
C LEU A 168 -6.95 0.59 -16.34
N PRO A 169 -6.74 -0.43 -17.19
CA PRO A 169 -7.51 -1.68 -17.14
C PRO A 169 -7.41 -2.36 -15.79
N GLN A 170 -8.49 -3.01 -15.35
CA GLN A 170 -8.63 -3.67 -14.04
C GLN A 170 -7.52 -4.69 -13.74
N ARG A 171 -6.95 -5.33 -14.76
CA ARG A 171 -5.86 -6.32 -14.64
C ARG A 171 -4.62 -5.81 -13.88
N PHE A 172 -4.44 -4.49 -13.78
CA PHE A 172 -3.31 -3.88 -13.07
C PHE A 172 -3.59 -3.60 -11.59
N ASN A 173 -4.80 -3.85 -11.14
CA ASN A 173 -5.19 -3.84 -9.73
C ASN A 173 -6.50 -4.60 -9.58
N ASP A 174 -6.44 -5.93 -9.68
CA ASP A 174 -7.61 -6.78 -9.65
C ASP A 174 -8.02 -7.06 -8.20
N GLN A 175 -9.08 -6.36 -7.76
CA GLN A 175 -9.51 -6.33 -6.36
C GLN A 175 -10.46 -7.47 -6.01
N LYS A 176 -11.09 -8.12 -7.00
CA LYS A 176 -12.16 -9.07 -6.75
C LYS A 176 -11.80 -10.49 -7.13
N PHE A 177 -11.28 -10.69 -8.32
CA PHE A 177 -10.98 -12.01 -8.86
C PHE A 177 -9.55 -12.07 -9.37
N LEU A 178 -9.08 -13.28 -9.61
CA LEU A 178 -7.88 -13.52 -10.37
C LEU A 178 -8.28 -14.02 -11.77
N HIS A 179 -7.96 -13.23 -12.78
CA HIS A 179 -8.24 -13.55 -14.18
C HIS A 179 -6.95 -13.99 -14.89
N LYS A 180 -7.07 -14.68 -16.00
CA LYS A 180 -5.92 -15.15 -16.81
C LYS A 180 -4.93 -14.02 -17.16
N HIS A 181 -5.40 -12.79 -17.30
CA HIS A 181 -4.60 -11.62 -17.68
C HIS A 181 -4.31 -10.66 -16.51
N THR A 182 -4.67 -11.01 -15.29
CA THR A 182 -4.34 -10.22 -14.09
C THR A 182 -2.82 -10.08 -13.98
N VAL A 183 -2.34 -8.86 -13.84
CA VAL A 183 -0.94 -8.54 -13.55
C VAL A 183 -0.75 -8.42 -12.04
N VAL A 184 -1.58 -7.62 -11.39
CA VAL A 184 -1.56 -7.39 -9.95
C VAL A 184 -2.88 -7.86 -9.34
N ARG A 185 -2.80 -8.81 -8.39
CA ARG A 185 -3.91 -9.23 -7.54
C ARG A 185 -3.83 -8.49 -6.21
N HIS A 186 -4.86 -7.71 -5.89
CA HIS A 186 -4.95 -6.94 -4.66
C HIS A 186 -5.95 -7.61 -3.70
N PHE A 187 -5.50 -7.96 -2.50
CA PHE A 187 -6.30 -8.63 -1.46
C PHE A 187 -7.02 -7.59 -0.58
N SER A 188 -7.68 -6.63 -1.23
CA SER A 188 -8.51 -5.63 -0.57
C SER A 188 -9.74 -6.28 0.08
N ARG A 189 -10.42 -5.55 0.96
CA ARG A 189 -11.66 -5.99 1.59
C ARG A 189 -12.70 -6.38 0.53
N ARG A 190 -13.37 -7.51 0.75
CA ARG A 190 -14.32 -8.10 -0.18
C ARG A 190 -15.69 -8.26 0.46
N LEU A 191 -16.76 -7.99 -0.30
CA LEU A 191 -18.14 -8.30 0.05
C LEU A 191 -18.48 -9.72 -0.42
N PHE A 192 -18.98 -10.53 0.47
CA PHE A 192 -19.55 -11.86 0.23
C PHE A 192 -21.06 -11.78 0.42
N TYR A 193 -21.80 -12.52 -0.38
CA TYR A 193 -23.27 -12.52 -0.35
C TYR A 193 -23.86 -13.75 0.35
N LEU A 194 -23.08 -14.82 0.47
CA LEU A 194 -23.51 -16.07 1.10
C LEU A 194 -22.70 -16.35 2.37
N PRO A 195 -23.27 -16.93 3.42
CA PRO A 195 -24.71 -17.26 3.61
C PRO A 195 -25.61 -16.03 3.81
N TYR A 196 -25.03 -14.88 4.16
CA TYR A 196 -25.68 -13.56 4.24
C TYR A 196 -24.66 -12.47 3.82
N PRO A 197 -25.10 -11.28 3.40
CA PRO A 197 -24.19 -10.22 2.99
C PRO A 197 -23.26 -9.81 4.14
N HIS A 198 -21.95 -10.03 3.97
CA HIS A 198 -20.92 -9.66 4.94
C HIS A 198 -19.63 -9.27 4.24
N THR A 199 -18.78 -8.49 4.92
CA THR A 199 -17.46 -8.15 4.42
C THR A 199 -16.38 -8.97 5.11
N ALA A 200 -15.41 -9.47 4.37
CA ALA A 200 -14.22 -10.10 4.92
C ALA A 200 -12.95 -9.41 4.39
N ASN A 201 -11.95 -9.33 5.26
CA ASN A 201 -10.63 -8.79 4.95
C ASN A 201 -9.61 -9.94 4.98
N ILE A 202 -9.61 -10.75 3.92
CA ILE A 202 -8.72 -11.89 3.77
C ILE A 202 -7.45 -11.40 3.05
N LYS A 203 -6.32 -11.53 3.73
CA LYS A 203 -5.02 -11.11 3.21
C LYS A 203 -4.21 -12.31 2.72
N GLN A 204 -3.25 -12.08 1.82
CA GLN A 204 -2.42 -13.13 1.24
C GLN A 204 -1.62 -13.92 2.28
N TRP A 205 -1.25 -13.33 3.41
CA TRP A 205 -0.54 -14.03 4.49
C TRP A 205 -1.41 -15.02 5.30
N ASP A 206 -2.74 -14.99 5.13
CA ASP A 206 -3.65 -16.03 5.61
C ASP A 206 -3.80 -17.12 4.53
N VAL A 207 -2.72 -17.88 4.34
CA VAL A 207 -2.61 -18.90 3.28
C VAL A 207 -3.77 -19.89 3.32
N THR A 208 -4.21 -20.29 4.52
CA THR A 208 -5.36 -21.18 4.67
C THR A 208 -6.62 -20.61 4.02
N LYS A 209 -6.91 -19.32 4.24
CA LYS A 209 -8.08 -18.69 3.62
C LYS A 209 -7.86 -18.39 2.13
N VAL A 210 -6.65 -18.13 1.71
CA VAL A 210 -6.33 -18.01 0.28
C VAL A 210 -6.69 -19.29 -0.47
N HIS A 211 -6.36 -20.46 0.11
CA HIS A 211 -6.73 -21.75 -0.48
C HIS A 211 -8.22 -22.09 -0.33
N THR A 212 -8.77 -21.96 0.87
CA THR A 212 -10.13 -22.46 1.15
C THR A 212 -11.24 -21.54 0.65
N VAL A 213 -11.00 -20.22 0.58
CA VAL A 213 -12.00 -19.21 0.19
C VAL A 213 -11.81 -18.70 -1.23
N PHE A 214 -10.57 -18.49 -1.65
CA PHE A 214 -10.29 -17.99 -2.99
C PHE A 214 -9.91 -19.09 -3.98
N HIS A 215 -9.51 -20.27 -3.48
CA HIS A 215 -9.04 -21.40 -4.30
C HIS A 215 -7.85 -21.05 -5.17
N TYR A 216 -6.90 -20.25 -4.62
CA TYR A 216 -5.68 -19.85 -5.31
C TYR A 216 -4.51 -20.68 -4.80
N GLU A 217 -3.93 -21.50 -5.68
CA GLU A 217 -2.71 -22.30 -5.43
C GLU A 217 -1.50 -21.77 -6.23
N GLN A 218 -1.76 -20.97 -7.27
CA GLN A 218 -0.71 -20.46 -8.16
C GLN A 218 0.24 -19.43 -7.53
N PHE A 219 0.01 -19.04 -6.28
CA PHE A 219 0.88 -18.17 -5.50
C PHE A 219 1.64 -18.91 -4.40
N ASP A 220 1.57 -20.24 -4.36
CA ASP A 220 2.11 -21.02 -3.27
C ASP A 220 3.61 -20.85 -3.10
N ASP A 221 4.35 -20.75 -4.19
CA ASP A 221 5.79 -20.45 -4.18
C ASP A 221 6.10 -19.18 -3.39
N VAL A 222 5.43 -18.07 -3.73
CA VAL A 222 5.61 -16.78 -3.04
C VAL A 222 5.08 -16.80 -1.61
N LEU A 223 3.94 -17.47 -1.37
CA LEU A 223 3.33 -17.53 -0.04
C LEU A 223 4.16 -18.37 0.94
N TYR A 224 4.68 -19.51 0.50
CA TYR A 224 5.54 -20.34 1.33
C TYR A 224 6.93 -19.71 1.54
N GLU A 225 7.47 -19.02 0.55
CA GLU A 225 8.68 -18.23 0.71
C GLU A 225 8.50 -17.12 1.75
N TYR A 226 7.40 -16.37 1.68
CA TYR A 226 7.06 -15.37 2.70
C TYR A 226 7.02 -15.98 4.11
N ILE A 227 6.37 -17.13 4.28
CA ILE A 227 6.29 -17.82 5.58
C ILE A 227 7.71 -18.23 6.05
N TYR A 228 8.53 -18.74 5.15
CA TYR A 228 9.91 -19.11 5.45
C TYR A 228 10.73 -17.90 5.91
N LEU A 229 10.72 -16.81 5.15
CA LEU A 229 11.46 -15.59 5.46
C LEU A 229 10.98 -14.96 6.78
N LYS A 230 9.68 -14.92 7.00
CA LYS A 230 9.09 -14.44 8.26
C LYS A 230 9.60 -15.26 9.46
N ARG A 231 9.53 -16.58 9.40
CA ARG A 231 9.99 -17.47 10.46
C ARG A 231 11.51 -17.39 10.69
N LYS A 232 12.28 -17.18 9.62
CA LYS A 232 13.73 -16.95 9.71
C LYS A 232 14.01 -15.68 10.51
N PHE A 233 13.36 -14.56 10.15
CA PHE A 233 13.48 -13.29 10.84
C PHE A 233 13.08 -13.38 12.32
N GLU A 234 11.95 -14.03 12.63
CA GLU A 234 11.47 -14.22 14.01
C GLU A 234 12.46 -14.99 14.86
N ARG A 235 13.00 -16.11 14.37
CA ARG A 235 14.03 -16.90 15.07
C ARG A 235 15.32 -16.12 15.32
N GLU A 236 15.79 -15.34 14.35
CA GLU A 236 17.00 -14.52 14.51
C GLU A 236 16.80 -13.39 15.54
N ASN A 237 15.56 -12.93 15.73
CA ASN A 237 15.22 -11.96 16.77
C ASN A 237 15.18 -12.57 18.17
N GLU A 238 14.56 -13.73 18.35
CA GLU A 238 14.51 -14.46 19.62
C GLU A 238 15.91 -14.80 20.16
N ILE A 239 16.82 -15.21 19.27
CA ILE A 239 18.21 -15.50 19.63
C ILE A 239 18.96 -14.21 20.03
N GLY A 240 18.70 -13.09 19.36
CA GLY A 240 19.32 -11.79 19.67
C GLY A 240 18.90 -11.23 21.03
N GLU A 241 17.64 -11.39 21.42
CA GLU A 241 17.13 -10.95 22.73
C GLU A 241 17.62 -11.83 23.88
N SER A 242 17.77 -13.13 23.64
CA SER A 242 18.31 -14.05 24.66
C SER A 242 19.81 -13.87 24.92
N GLN A 243 20.58 -13.31 23.97
CA GLN A 243 22.01 -13.02 24.16
C GLN A 243 22.29 -11.60 24.69
N GLY A 244 21.33 -10.67 24.59
CA GLY A 244 21.44 -9.30 25.12
C GLY A 244 21.10 -9.15 26.62
N GLY A 245 20.64 -10.21 27.27
CA GLY A 245 20.23 -10.22 28.67
C GLY A 245 21.35 -10.47 29.71
N TYR A 246 22.61 -10.54 29.30
CA TYR A 246 23.78 -10.72 30.19
C TYR A 246 24.84 -9.64 29.90
N GLN A 247 24.54 -8.40 30.24
CA GLN A 247 25.56 -7.37 30.52
C GLN A 247 25.06 -6.45 31.62
#